data_98af1019b2c0caa82063c93ffab02035
#
_entry.id   98af1019b2c0caa82063c93ffab02035
#
_cell.length_a   1.000
_cell.length_b   1.000
_cell.length_c   1.000
_cell.angle_alpha   90.00
_cell.angle_beta   90.00
_cell.angle_gamma   90.00
#
_symmetry.space_group_name_H-M   'P 1'
#
loop_
_entity.id
_entity.type
_entity.pdbx_description
1 polymer ?
#
loop_
_entity_poly.entity_id
_entity_poly.type
_entity_poly.pdbx_seq_one_letter_code
_entity_poly.pdbx_strand_id
1 'polypeptide(L)'
;MSIRLFVALDVPAGARTALAAFRDAAAAPEVWRPVADEALHVTLAFLGHRPEEDVEAAAAVIAGLPAAAPPLRIAGALLLPPRRARVLCAALADDEGMLAPLQAAASAGLEAAGLYIPERRPFRPHVTVARLRAGARAPREVTAAPDPVTFRGEAVTLYQSRLGRSGARYEPLATKPLV
;
A
#
# COMPACT_ATOMS: atom_id res chain seq x y z
N MET A 1 19.24 16.31 0.44
CA MET A 1 18.48 15.91 -0.77
C MET A 1 17.04 15.63 -0.37
N SER A 2 16.06 15.77 -1.30
CA SER A 2 14.65 15.45 -1.00
C SER A 2 14.29 14.11 -1.65
N ILE A 3 13.75 13.19 -0.85
CA ILE A 3 13.35 11.85 -1.28
C ILE A 3 11.87 11.60 -0.98
N ARG A 4 11.24 10.73 -1.75
CA ARG A 4 9.83 10.43 -1.58
C ARG A 4 9.65 9.16 -0.74
N LEU A 5 9.00 9.31 0.43
CA LEU A 5 8.87 8.26 1.43
C LEU A 5 7.43 7.81 1.64
N PHE A 6 7.26 6.56 1.99
CA PHE A 6 6.01 5.99 2.50
C PHE A 6 6.28 4.78 3.40
N VAL A 7 5.35 4.49 4.28
CA VAL A 7 5.36 3.32 5.16
C VAL A 7 4.31 2.34 4.67
N ALA A 8 4.67 1.08 4.54
CA ALA A 8 3.80 0.02 4.05
C ALA A 8 3.87 -1.25 4.88
N LEU A 9 2.79 -2.01 4.86
CA LEU A 9 2.75 -3.41 5.27
C LEU A 9 3.08 -4.27 4.05
N ASP A 10 4.08 -5.12 4.18
CA ASP A 10 4.49 -6.05 3.16
C ASP A 10 3.56 -7.27 3.14
N VAL A 11 3.21 -7.71 1.93
CA VAL A 11 2.33 -8.86 1.74
C VAL A 11 3.16 -10.09 1.32
N PRO A 12 2.78 -11.31 1.79
CA PRO A 12 3.52 -12.54 1.47
C PRO A 12 3.37 -12.96 0.01
N ALA A 13 4.29 -13.82 -0.44
CA ALA A 13 4.35 -14.27 -1.83
C ALA A 13 3.02 -14.88 -2.32
N GLY A 14 2.34 -15.69 -1.51
CA GLY A 14 1.05 -16.27 -1.87
C GLY A 14 -0.05 -15.23 -2.11
N ALA A 15 -0.11 -14.20 -1.27
CA ALA A 15 -1.03 -13.08 -1.47
C ALA A 15 -0.66 -12.24 -2.69
N ARG A 16 0.64 -12.00 -2.95
CA ARG A 16 1.10 -11.33 -4.17
C ARG A 16 0.68 -12.08 -5.43
N THR A 17 0.78 -13.41 -5.44
CA THR A 17 0.33 -14.24 -6.57
C THR A 17 -1.17 -14.07 -6.84
N ALA A 18 -2.01 -14.10 -5.81
CA ALA A 18 -3.46 -13.89 -5.97
C ALA A 18 -3.80 -12.46 -6.44
N LEU A 19 -3.11 -11.46 -5.90
CA LEU A 19 -3.25 -10.06 -6.32
C LEU A 19 -2.81 -9.82 -7.77
N ALA A 20 -1.73 -10.47 -8.20
CA ALA A 20 -1.25 -10.41 -9.59
C ALA A 20 -2.24 -11.08 -10.55
N ALA A 21 -2.79 -12.24 -10.19
CA ALA A 21 -3.82 -12.92 -10.98
C ALA A 21 -5.08 -12.04 -11.13
N PHE A 22 -5.53 -11.42 -10.03
CA PHE A 22 -6.64 -10.44 -10.09
C PHE A 22 -6.31 -9.26 -11.00
N ARG A 23 -5.12 -8.65 -10.83
CA ARG A 23 -4.65 -7.56 -11.69
C ARG A 23 -4.73 -7.94 -13.16
N ASP A 24 -4.20 -9.10 -13.52
CA ASP A 24 -4.10 -9.54 -14.92
C ASP A 24 -5.49 -9.83 -15.52
N ALA A 25 -6.46 -10.25 -14.69
CA ALA A 25 -7.85 -10.44 -15.12
C ALA A 25 -8.65 -9.11 -15.21
N ALA A 26 -8.33 -8.12 -14.37
CA ALA A 26 -9.14 -6.90 -14.22
C ALA A 26 -8.57 -5.68 -14.94
N ALA A 27 -7.25 -5.62 -15.16
CA ALA A 27 -6.55 -4.44 -15.66
C ALA A 27 -6.31 -4.51 -17.17
N ALA A 28 -7.30 -4.12 -17.96
CA ALA A 28 -7.15 -4.00 -19.42
C ALA A 28 -5.94 -3.09 -19.75
N PRO A 29 -4.97 -3.58 -20.57
CA PRO A 29 -3.68 -2.91 -20.75
C PRO A 29 -3.75 -1.55 -21.44
N GLU A 30 -4.79 -1.30 -22.22
CA GLU A 30 -5.06 0.00 -22.85
C GLU A 30 -5.52 1.07 -21.84
N VAL A 31 -6.12 0.66 -20.74
CA VAL A 31 -6.64 1.55 -19.68
C VAL A 31 -5.67 1.66 -18.52
N TRP A 32 -5.09 0.54 -18.12
CA TRP A 32 -4.34 0.40 -16.89
C TRP A 32 -2.87 0.10 -17.14
N ARG A 33 -2.01 0.68 -16.32
CA ARG A 33 -0.62 0.28 -16.17
C ARG A 33 -0.52 -0.60 -14.92
N PRO A 34 -0.11 -1.87 -15.05
CA PRO A 34 0.01 -2.78 -13.90
C PRO A 34 1.09 -2.30 -12.92
N VAL A 35 0.87 -2.59 -11.65
CA VAL A 35 1.90 -2.50 -10.61
C VAL A 35 2.68 -3.82 -10.64
N ALA A 36 4.01 -3.75 -10.57
CA ALA A 36 4.87 -4.93 -10.53
C ALA A 36 4.60 -5.76 -9.26
N ASP A 37 4.78 -7.08 -9.34
CA ASP A 37 4.44 -7.99 -8.24
C ASP A 37 5.21 -7.65 -6.95
N GLU A 38 6.49 -7.32 -7.07
CA GLU A 38 7.34 -6.91 -5.96
C GLU A 38 6.96 -5.56 -5.33
N ALA A 39 6.16 -4.78 -6.05
CA ALA A 39 5.68 -3.48 -5.59
C ALA A 39 4.27 -3.52 -4.97
N LEU A 40 3.64 -4.70 -4.88
CA LEU A 40 2.34 -4.87 -4.24
C LEU A 40 2.48 -4.80 -2.71
N HIS A 41 1.77 -3.86 -2.08
CA HIS A 41 1.83 -3.61 -0.64
C HIS A 41 0.56 -2.93 -0.14
N VAL A 42 0.37 -2.89 1.18
CA VAL A 42 -0.65 -2.05 1.84
C VAL A 42 0.01 -0.77 2.33
N THR A 43 -0.36 0.38 1.78
CA THR A 43 0.16 1.67 2.27
C THR A 43 -0.45 2.00 3.64
N LEU A 44 0.39 2.22 4.65
CA LEU A 44 -0.03 2.65 5.99
C LEU A 44 0.03 4.18 6.15
N ALA A 45 1.08 4.81 5.62
CA ALA A 45 1.24 6.27 5.64
C ALA A 45 2.08 6.73 4.44
N PHE A 46 1.63 7.77 3.75
CA PHE A 46 2.37 8.38 2.65
C PHE A 46 2.96 9.71 3.10
N LEU A 47 4.29 9.74 3.32
CA LEU A 47 5.00 10.90 3.85
C LEU A 47 5.27 11.97 2.78
N GLY A 48 5.23 11.59 1.50
CA GLY A 48 5.55 12.49 0.39
C GLY A 48 7.04 12.78 0.27
N HIS A 49 7.36 13.97 -0.20
CA HIS A 49 8.75 14.44 -0.31
C HIS A 49 9.26 14.92 1.04
N ARG A 50 10.34 14.31 1.52
CA ARG A 50 10.98 14.59 2.82
C ARG A 50 12.48 14.81 2.63
N PRO A 51 13.13 15.60 3.50
CA PRO A 51 14.57 15.61 3.61
C PRO A 51 15.11 14.21 3.91
N GLU A 52 16.29 13.87 3.39
CA GLU A 52 16.92 12.57 3.60
C GLU A 52 17.25 12.31 5.09
N GLU A 53 17.51 13.37 5.84
CA GLU A 53 17.73 13.34 7.30
C GLU A 53 16.53 12.84 8.11
N ASP A 54 15.31 12.89 7.54
CA ASP A 54 14.09 12.39 8.18
C ASP A 54 14.00 10.85 8.21
N VAL A 55 14.85 10.14 7.46
CA VAL A 55 14.83 8.68 7.35
C VAL A 55 15.07 8.00 8.70
N GLU A 56 16.04 8.50 9.48
CA GLU A 56 16.38 7.93 10.79
C GLU A 56 15.20 8.05 11.76
N ALA A 57 14.55 9.21 11.81
CA ALA A 57 13.39 9.43 12.67
C ALA A 57 12.19 8.55 12.25
N ALA A 58 11.94 8.41 10.94
CA ALA A 58 10.90 7.51 10.45
C ALA A 58 11.20 6.04 10.75
N ALA A 59 12.45 5.61 10.60
CA ALA A 59 12.91 4.26 10.94
C ALA A 59 12.73 3.96 12.43
N ALA A 60 13.04 4.91 13.31
CA ALA A 60 12.83 4.77 14.76
C ALA A 60 11.35 4.58 15.12
N VAL A 61 10.44 5.32 14.47
CA VAL A 61 8.99 5.11 14.63
C VAL A 61 8.59 3.70 14.25
N ILE A 62 9.04 3.21 13.07
CA ILE A 62 8.72 1.86 12.59
C ILE A 62 9.25 0.78 13.54
N ALA A 63 10.46 0.93 14.04
CA ALA A 63 11.05 0.00 15.01
C ALA A 63 10.22 -0.13 16.30
N GLY A 64 9.56 0.95 16.73
CA GLY A 64 8.70 1.00 17.92
C GLY A 64 7.28 0.43 17.72
N LEU A 65 6.87 0.08 16.51
CA LEU A 65 5.51 -0.43 16.25
C LEU A 65 5.26 -1.82 16.89
N PRO A 66 3.99 -2.19 17.14
CA PRO A 66 3.63 -3.55 17.51
C PRO A 66 4.17 -4.58 16.50
N ALA A 67 4.60 -5.76 17.01
CA ALA A 67 5.17 -6.81 16.16
C ALA A 67 4.13 -7.83 15.68
N ALA A 68 2.88 -7.78 16.14
CA ALA A 68 1.85 -8.73 15.77
C ALA A 68 1.43 -8.57 14.30
N ALA A 69 1.51 -9.66 13.54
CA ALA A 69 1.14 -9.70 12.13
C ALA A 69 -0.40 -9.71 11.98
N PRO A 70 -1.02 -8.67 11.39
CA PRO A 70 -2.46 -8.66 11.19
C PRO A 70 -2.88 -9.71 10.16
N PRO A 71 -3.86 -10.58 10.47
CA PRO A 71 -4.49 -11.43 9.47
C PRO A 71 -5.45 -10.59 8.62
N LEU A 72 -5.32 -10.71 7.30
CA LEU A 72 -6.07 -9.96 6.32
C LEU A 72 -6.65 -10.89 5.27
N ARG A 73 -7.77 -10.50 4.68
CA ARG A 73 -8.40 -11.24 3.59
C ARG A 73 -8.62 -10.32 2.38
N ILE A 74 -8.26 -10.81 1.19
CA ILE A 74 -8.62 -10.14 -0.06
C ILE A 74 -10.14 -10.21 -0.22
N ALA A 75 -10.82 -9.06 -0.28
CA ALA A 75 -12.27 -8.99 -0.15
C ALA A 75 -12.99 -8.61 -1.45
N GLY A 76 -12.38 -7.87 -2.36
CA GLY A 76 -13.04 -7.47 -3.60
C GLY A 76 -12.26 -6.44 -4.41
N ALA A 77 -12.80 -6.08 -5.55
CA ALA A 77 -12.27 -5.02 -6.40
C ALA A 77 -12.68 -3.64 -5.88
N LEU A 78 -11.81 -2.66 -6.07
CA LEU A 78 -12.02 -1.30 -5.60
C LEU A 78 -11.40 -0.29 -6.58
N LEU A 79 -12.18 0.72 -6.97
CA LEU A 79 -11.71 1.86 -7.76
C LEU A 79 -11.57 3.09 -6.86
N LEU A 80 -10.38 3.71 -6.85
CA LEU A 80 -10.12 4.90 -6.03
C LEU A 80 -9.57 6.08 -6.86
N PRO A 81 -9.99 7.32 -6.53
CA PRO A 81 -11.15 7.66 -5.71
C PRO A 81 -12.46 7.26 -6.40
N PRO A 82 -13.56 7.02 -5.65
CA PRO A 82 -14.78 6.38 -6.20
C PRO A 82 -15.42 7.09 -7.40
N ARG A 83 -15.38 8.42 -7.44
CA ARG A 83 -16.02 9.20 -8.52
C ARG A 83 -15.11 9.50 -9.71
N ARG A 84 -13.79 9.36 -9.54
CA ARG A 84 -12.79 9.68 -10.55
C ARG A 84 -11.60 8.77 -10.37
N ALA A 85 -11.83 7.47 -10.62
CA ALA A 85 -10.83 6.44 -10.38
C ALA A 85 -9.51 6.74 -11.10
N ARG A 86 -8.43 6.61 -10.35
CA ARG A 86 -7.05 6.71 -10.81
C ARG A 86 -6.25 5.45 -10.56
N VAL A 87 -6.75 4.60 -9.65
CA VAL A 87 -6.13 3.32 -9.32
C VAL A 87 -7.19 2.24 -9.24
N LEU A 88 -6.81 1.05 -9.69
CA LEU A 88 -7.50 -0.20 -9.47
C LEU A 88 -6.82 -0.89 -8.29
N CYS A 89 -7.62 -1.28 -7.31
CA CYS A 89 -7.16 -1.88 -6.06
C CYS A 89 -7.89 -3.18 -5.76
N ALA A 90 -7.26 -4.04 -4.98
CA ALA A 90 -7.92 -5.07 -4.20
C ALA A 90 -8.23 -4.51 -2.81
N ALA A 91 -9.49 -4.54 -2.40
CA ALA A 91 -9.90 -4.21 -1.05
C ALA A 91 -9.49 -5.34 -0.09
N LEU A 92 -9.10 -4.98 1.12
CA LEU A 92 -8.77 -5.94 2.17
C LEU A 92 -9.75 -5.83 3.32
N ALA A 93 -10.17 -6.99 3.85
CA ALA A 93 -10.92 -7.09 5.09
C ALA A 93 -9.94 -7.32 6.25
N ASP A 94 -10.11 -6.56 7.31
CA ASP A 94 -9.42 -6.66 8.60
C ASP A 94 -10.43 -7.25 9.61
N ASP A 95 -10.77 -8.52 9.40
CA ASP A 95 -11.88 -9.18 10.14
C ASP A 95 -11.58 -9.29 11.66
N GLU A 96 -10.31 -9.34 12.05
CA GLU A 96 -9.86 -9.34 13.45
C GLU A 96 -9.58 -7.93 14.02
N GLY A 97 -9.63 -6.91 13.18
CA GLY A 97 -9.41 -5.52 13.59
C GLY A 97 -7.96 -5.22 14.04
N MET A 98 -6.97 -5.94 13.55
CA MET A 98 -5.56 -5.78 13.95
C MET A 98 -4.78 -4.80 13.09
N LEU A 99 -5.15 -4.62 11.83
CA LEU A 99 -4.47 -3.68 10.93
C LEU A 99 -4.76 -2.23 11.27
N ALA A 100 -6.00 -1.91 11.62
CA ALA A 100 -6.38 -0.53 11.94
C ALA A 100 -5.60 0.06 13.13
N PRO A 101 -5.39 -0.65 14.26
CA PRO A 101 -4.53 -0.20 15.35
C PRO A 101 -3.06 -0.07 14.94
N LEU A 102 -2.53 -0.98 14.12
CA LEU A 102 -1.16 -0.89 13.61
C LEU A 102 -0.97 0.36 12.74
N GLN A 103 -1.90 0.63 11.83
CA GLN A 103 -1.89 1.83 11.00
C GLN A 103 -2.02 3.10 11.86
N ALA A 104 -2.90 3.10 12.86
CA ALA A 104 -3.07 4.23 13.77
C ALA A 104 -1.79 4.50 14.59
N ALA A 105 -1.11 3.46 15.08
CA ALA A 105 0.16 3.60 15.78
C ALA A 105 1.25 4.18 14.87
N ALA A 106 1.37 3.71 13.64
CA ALA A 106 2.30 4.26 12.65
C ALA A 106 1.99 5.73 12.35
N SER A 107 0.72 6.07 12.11
CA SER A 107 0.25 7.43 11.84
C SER A 107 0.58 8.37 13.00
N ALA A 108 0.22 7.99 14.23
CA ALA A 108 0.46 8.80 15.43
C ALA A 108 1.96 9.00 15.73
N GLY A 109 2.77 7.94 15.57
CA GLY A 109 4.21 8.03 15.79
C GLY A 109 4.88 8.95 14.76
N LEU A 110 4.50 8.86 13.50
CA LEU A 110 5.01 9.71 12.43
C LEU A 110 4.55 11.18 12.58
N GLU A 111 3.32 11.40 13.04
CA GLU A 111 2.79 12.73 13.35
C GLU A 111 3.56 13.36 14.51
N ALA A 112 3.76 12.62 15.60
CA ALA A 112 4.53 13.07 16.76
C ALA A 112 5.99 13.42 16.42
N ALA A 113 6.57 12.72 15.44
CA ALA A 113 7.90 13.02 14.91
C ALA A 113 7.92 14.19 13.90
N GLY A 114 6.77 14.81 13.59
CA GLY A 114 6.65 15.88 12.61
C GLY A 114 6.83 15.47 11.15
N LEU A 115 6.71 14.16 10.88
CA LEU A 115 6.98 13.57 9.56
C LEU A 115 5.72 13.36 8.72
N TYR A 116 4.55 13.39 9.34
CA TYR A 116 3.29 13.04 8.68
C TYR A 116 2.14 13.90 9.20
N ILE A 117 1.24 14.22 8.31
CA ILE A 117 -0.05 14.82 8.65
C ILE A 117 -1.12 13.77 8.34
N PRO A 118 -1.82 13.25 9.36
CA PRO A 118 -2.83 12.21 9.17
C PRO A 118 -3.93 12.64 8.21
N GLU A 119 -4.37 11.72 7.35
CA GLU A 119 -5.49 11.96 6.46
C GLU A 119 -6.79 12.11 7.26
N ARG A 120 -7.66 13.04 6.83
CA ARG A 120 -8.98 13.23 7.46
C ARG A 120 -9.96 12.10 7.16
N ARG A 121 -9.71 11.35 6.08
CA ARG A 121 -10.55 10.22 5.67
C ARG A 121 -10.19 8.99 6.48
N PRO A 122 -11.19 8.14 6.83
CA PRO A 122 -10.91 6.87 7.48
C PRO A 122 -9.95 6.01 6.66
N PHE A 123 -9.05 5.33 7.34
CA PHE A 123 -8.16 4.36 6.73
C PHE A 123 -8.97 3.25 6.06
N ARG A 124 -8.67 2.96 4.81
CA ARG A 124 -9.31 1.91 4.03
C ARG A 124 -8.25 0.93 3.53
N PRO A 125 -8.16 -0.26 4.12
CA PRO A 125 -7.18 -1.27 3.72
C PRO A 125 -7.35 -1.67 2.26
N HIS A 126 -6.29 -1.52 1.47
CA HIS A 126 -6.28 -1.94 0.07
C HIS A 126 -4.86 -2.13 -0.46
N VAL A 127 -4.73 -2.89 -1.54
CA VAL A 127 -3.51 -2.99 -2.35
C VAL A 127 -3.79 -2.41 -3.73
N THR A 128 -3.03 -1.43 -4.15
CA THR A 128 -3.10 -0.91 -5.53
C THR A 128 -2.46 -1.91 -6.48
N VAL A 129 -3.23 -2.44 -7.42
CA VAL A 129 -2.75 -3.42 -8.41
C VAL A 129 -2.48 -2.81 -9.78
N ALA A 130 -3.15 -1.69 -10.12
CA ALA A 130 -2.88 -0.98 -11.37
C ALA A 130 -3.19 0.52 -11.26
N ARG A 131 -2.57 1.32 -12.12
CA ARG A 131 -2.75 2.77 -12.19
C ARG A 131 -3.30 3.18 -13.54
N LEU A 132 -4.22 4.13 -13.56
CA LEU A 132 -4.80 4.66 -14.80
C LEU A 132 -3.71 5.26 -15.68
N ARG A 133 -3.72 4.92 -16.97
CA ARG A 133 -2.84 5.52 -17.97
C ARG A 133 -3.22 6.98 -18.22
N ALA A 134 -2.25 7.79 -18.60
CA ALA A 134 -2.50 9.16 -19.02
C ALA A 134 -3.44 9.16 -20.23
N GLY A 135 -4.48 9.99 -20.19
CA GLY A 135 -5.48 10.09 -21.24
C GLY A 135 -6.54 8.99 -21.26
N ALA A 136 -6.36 7.89 -20.50
CA ALA A 136 -7.35 6.84 -20.41
C ALA A 136 -8.51 7.23 -19.46
N ARG A 137 -9.64 6.55 -19.65
CA ARG A 137 -10.83 6.69 -18.79
C ARG A 137 -11.06 5.37 -18.06
N ALA A 138 -11.10 5.43 -16.74
CA ALA A 138 -11.40 4.28 -15.90
C ALA A 138 -12.84 3.79 -16.15
N PRO A 139 -13.09 2.47 -16.13
CA PRO A 139 -14.45 1.93 -16.16
C PRO A 139 -15.22 2.34 -14.90
N ARG A 140 -16.53 2.29 -14.96
CA ARG A 140 -17.39 2.57 -13.80
C ARG A 140 -17.39 1.42 -12.80
N GLU A 141 -17.22 0.20 -13.29
CA GLU A 141 -17.26 -1.03 -12.53
C GLU A 141 -16.12 -1.97 -12.96
N VAL A 142 -15.70 -2.83 -12.04
CA VAL A 142 -14.75 -3.91 -12.27
C VAL A 142 -15.52 -5.22 -12.16
N THR A 143 -15.59 -5.98 -13.25
CA THR A 143 -16.34 -7.24 -13.28
C THR A 143 -15.55 -8.43 -12.73
N ALA A 144 -14.22 -8.38 -12.82
CA ALA A 144 -13.37 -9.39 -12.22
C ALA A 144 -13.31 -9.22 -10.71
N ALA A 145 -13.38 -10.32 -9.98
CA ALA A 145 -13.22 -10.36 -8.53
C ALA A 145 -11.91 -11.08 -8.19
N PRO A 146 -11.16 -10.61 -7.16
CA PRO A 146 -10.01 -11.34 -6.66
C PRO A 146 -10.45 -12.59 -5.89
N ASP A 147 -9.59 -13.62 -5.89
CA ASP A 147 -9.78 -14.77 -5.00
C ASP A 147 -9.69 -14.34 -3.52
N PRO A 148 -10.54 -14.85 -2.64
CA PRO A 148 -10.60 -14.44 -1.23
C PRO A 148 -9.49 -15.12 -0.41
N VAL A 149 -8.25 -14.83 -0.71
CA VAL A 149 -7.08 -15.35 0.00
C VAL A 149 -6.89 -14.63 1.33
N THR A 150 -6.73 -15.43 2.41
CA THR A 150 -6.33 -14.93 3.73
C THR A 150 -4.81 -15.04 3.89
N PHE A 151 -4.21 -13.99 4.46
CA PHE A 151 -2.77 -13.93 4.70
C PHE A 151 -2.45 -13.11 5.95
N ARG A 152 -1.22 -13.22 6.45
CA ARG A 152 -0.68 -12.31 7.48
C ARG A 152 0.33 -11.37 6.85
N GLY A 153 0.37 -10.12 7.32
CA GLY A 153 1.41 -9.18 6.92
C GLY A 153 2.79 -9.68 7.37
N GLU A 154 3.82 -9.49 6.54
CA GLU A 154 5.18 -9.99 6.84
C GLU A 154 6.02 -8.98 7.62
N ALA A 155 5.93 -7.71 7.26
CA ALA A 155 6.73 -6.66 7.85
C ALA A 155 6.09 -5.29 7.66
N VAL A 156 6.49 -4.32 8.49
CA VAL A 156 6.28 -2.89 8.21
C VAL A 156 7.60 -2.32 7.71
N THR A 157 7.56 -1.73 6.52
CA THR A 157 8.76 -1.22 5.84
C THR A 157 8.61 0.25 5.47
N LEU A 158 9.65 1.03 5.75
CA LEU A 158 9.86 2.38 5.20
C LEU A 158 10.47 2.24 3.81
N TYR A 159 9.80 2.77 2.82
CA TYR A 159 10.27 2.76 1.43
C TYR A 159 10.60 4.15 0.91
N GLN A 160 11.67 4.23 0.14
CA GLN A 160 11.88 5.31 -0.81
C GLN A 160 11.21 4.95 -2.14
N SER A 161 10.38 5.85 -2.67
CA SER A 161 9.79 5.72 -3.99
C SER A 161 10.62 6.49 -5.02
N ARG A 162 11.19 5.79 -5.99
CA ARG A 162 11.87 6.35 -7.14
C ARG A 162 10.98 6.23 -8.37
N LEU A 163 10.60 7.36 -8.96
CA LEU A 163 9.79 7.38 -10.17
C LEU A 163 10.69 7.21 -11.39
N GLY A 164 10.42 6.19 -12.20
CA GLY A 164 11.10 5.90 -13.45
C GLY A 164 10.13 5.82 -14.63
N ARG A 165 10.67 5.75 -15.85
CA ARG A 165 9.87 5.59 -17.09
C ARG A 165 9.01 4.31 -17.09
N SER A 166 9.52 3.23 -16.48
CA SER A 166 8.83 1.94 -16.34
C SER A 166 7.85 1.87 -15.15
N GLY A 167 7.77 2.91 -14.32
CA GLY A 167 6.95 2.94 -13.11
C GLY A 167 7.75 3.31 -11.86
N ALA A 168 7.10 3.24 -10.71
CA ALA A 168 7.75 3.46 -9.43
C ALA A 168 8.54 2.21 -9.02
N ARG A 169 9.78 2.42 -8.56
CA ARG A 169 10.59 1.41 -7.87
C ARG A 169 10.63 1.78 -6.39
N TYR A 170 10.55 0.78 -5.54
CA TYR A 170 10.56 0.95 -4.10
C TYR A 170 11.84 0.35 -3.52
N GLU A 171 12.58 1.17 -2.80
CA GLU A 171 13.83 0.79 -2.13
C GLU A 171 13.56 0.76 -0.62
N PRO A 172 13.71 -0.40 0.05
CA PRO A 172 13.52 -0.49 1.49
C PRO A 172 14.65 0.24 2.21
N LEU A 173 14.30 1.12 3.16
CA LEU A 173 15.26 1.87 3.97
C LEU A 173 15.32 1.35 5.41
N ALA A 174 14.20 0.89 5.94
CA ALA A 174 14.09 0.26 7.25
C ALA A 174 12.93 -0.71 7.26
N THR A 175 13.11 -1.86 7.90
CA THR A 175 12.10 -2.93 7.94
C THR A 175 11.96 -3.47 9.35
N LYS A 176 10.73 -3.60 9.82
CA LYS A 176 10.37 -4.30 11.06
C LYS A 176 9.60 -5.57 10.70
N PRO A 177 10.16 -6.76 10.90
CA PRO A 177 9.44 -8.02 10.76
C PRO A 177 8.27 -8.09 11.73
N LEU A 178 7.17 -8.72 11.29
CA LEU A 178 6.01 -9.03 12.12
C LEU A 178 5.96 -10.53 12.41
N VAL A 179 5.32 -10.91 13.53
CA VAL A 179 5.23 -12.30 14.02
C VAL A 179 3.79 -12.67 14.40
#